data_70bf4c3fd864f5c5b95cd2d5ff51b3ee
#
_entry.id   70bf4c3fd864f5c5b95cd2d5ff51b3ee
#
_cell.length_a   1.000
_cell.length_b   1.000
_cell.length_c   1.000
_cell.angle_alpha   90.00
_cell.angle_beta   90.00
_cell.angle_gamma   90.00
#
_symmetry.space_group_name_H-M   'P 1'
#
loop_
_entity.id
_entity.type
_entity.pdbx_description
1 polymer ?
#
loop_
_entity_poly.entity_id
_entity_poly.type
_entity_poly.pdbx_seq_one_letter_code
_entity_poly.pdbx_strand_id
1 'polypeptide(L)'
;MNYSKSYIREILNEVKTIAVVGASAKKERDSFKVMQSLIENNYRVFPVNPNEEGNLILGQRCYKDLSSISEKIDMVDIFRATDAIMGITKQSIEIKAKVIWTQLGIINTEAAELAEKSGLKLSLIHI
;
A
#
# COMPACT_ATOMS: atom_id res chain seq x y z
N MET A 1 -1.89 -9.58 15.50
CA MET A 1 -0.77 -10.30 14.92
C MET A 1 0.47 -9.40 14.98
N ASN A 2 1.54 -9.89 15.57
CA ASN A 2 2.78 -9.13 15.71
C ASN A 2 3.87 -9.72 14.82
N TYR A 3 4.58 -8.84 14.14
CA TYR A 3 5.70 -9.23 13.29
C TYR A 3 7.00 -8.80 13.94
N SER A 4 8.04 -9.60 13.80
CA SER A 4 9.36 -9.26 14.33
C SER A 4 9.96 -8.08 13.54
N LYS A 5 10.89 -7.37 14.17
CA LYS A 5 11.60 -6.26 13.50
C LYS A 5 12.42 -6.78 12.31
N SER A 6 12.98 -7.98 12.42
CA SER A 6 13.74 -8.58 11.32
C SER A 6 12.87 -8.92 10.12
N TYR A 7 11.63 -9.39 10.36
CA TYR A 7 10.67 -9.68 9.29
C TYR A 7 10.30 -8.38 8.55
N ILE A 8 10.03 -7.31 9.28
CA ILE A 8 9.70 -6.01 8.70
C ILE A 8 10.86 -5.47 7.86
N ARG A 9 12.09 -5.56 8.38
CA ARG A 9 13.29 -5.14 7.64
C ARG A 9 13.46 -5.93 6.35
N GLU A 10 13.24 -7.24 6.41
CA GLU A 10 13.32 -8.10 5.23
C GLU A 10 12.33 -7.65 4.16
N ILE A 11 11.09 -7.38 4.56
CA ILE A 11 10.06 -6.87 3.63
C ILE A 11 10.52 -5.54 3.03
N LEU A 12 10.93 -4.58 3.85
CA LEU A 12 11.31 -3.25 3.38
C LEU A 12 12.55 -3.27 2.50
N ASN A 13 13.47 -4.21 2.72
CA ASN A 13 14.67 -4.35 1.88
C ASN A 13 14.35 -4.89 0.49
N GLU A 14 13.29 -5.68 0.35
CA GLU A 14 12.86 -6.24 -0.93
C GLU A 14 12.01 -5.27 -1.74
N VAL A 15 11.53 -4.19 -1.14
CA VAL A 15 10.58 -3.26 -1.73
C VAL A 15 11.29 -2.00 -2.21
N LYS A 16 11.00 -1.58 -3.43
CA LYS A 16 11.51 -0.33 -4.01
C LYS A 16 10.38 0.61 -4.41
N THR A 17 9.26 0.05 -4.85
CA THR A 17 8.09 0.79 -5.31
C THR A 17 6.89 0.49 -4.44
N ILE A 18 6.19 1.53 -4.00
CA ILE A 18 5.07 1.42 -3.07
C ILE A 18 3.89 2.21 -3.60
N ALA A 19 2.74 1.53 -3.74
CA ALA A 19 1.48 2.20 -4.03
C ALA A 19 0.75 2.45 -2.71
N VAL A 20 0.37 3.69 -2.46
CA VAL A 20 -0.37 4.08 -1.26
C VAL A 20 -1.83 4.27 -1.65
N VAL A 21 -2.67 3.31 -1.28
CA VAL A 21 -4.10 3.31 -1.62
C VAL A 21 -4.89 4.02 -0.52
N GLY A 22 -5.68 5.00 -0.93
CA GLY A 22 -6.34 5.91 0.02
C GLY A 22 -5.48 7.12 0.32
N ALA A 23 -4.58 7.47 -0.58
CA ALA A 23 -3.70 8.63 -0.44
C ALA A 23 -4.51 9.92 -0.33
N SER A 24 -3.99 10.88 0.43
CA SER A 24 -4.64 12.17 0.66
C SER A 24 -3.64 13.30 0.53
N ALA A 25 -4.10 14.42 -0.03
CA ALA A 25 -3.33 15.66 -0.07
C ALA A 25 -3.38 16.43 1.26
N LYS A 26 -4.19 15.99 2.20
CA LYS A 26 -4.33 16.65 3.51
C LYS A 26 -3.21 16.24 4.44
N LYS A 27 -2.44 17.21 4.91
CA LYS A 27 -1.23 16.99 5.72
C LYS A 27 -1.50 16.28 7.05
N GLU A 28 -2.69 16.43 7.61
CA GLU A 28 -3.07 15.80 8.87
C GLU A 28 -3.41 14.31 8.74
N ARG A 29 -3.58 13.80 7.53
CA ARG A 29 -3.91 12.39 7.31
C ARG A 29 -2.69 11.49 7.45
N ASP A 30 -2.90 10.30 8.03
CA ASP A 30 -1.83 9.33 8.21
C ASP A 30 -1.19 8.91 6.89
N SER A 31 -2.01 8.75 5.84
CA SER A 31 -1.50 8.39 4.53
C SER A 31 -0.52 9.43 3.98
N PHE A 32 -0.78 10.71 4.21
CA PHE A 32 0.14 11.78 3.81
C PHE A 32 1.48 11.69 4.56
N LYS A 33 1.40 11.50 5.88
CA LYS A 33 2.61 11.40 6.73
C LYS A 33 3.46 10.19 6.36
N VAL A 34 2.82 9.06 6.10
CA VAL A 34 3.52 7.84 5.68
C VAL A 34 4.15 8.03 4.31
N MET A 35 3.43 8.61 3.35
CA MET A 35 3.98 8.91 2.03
C MET A 35 5.23 9.79 2.14
N GLN A 36 5.17 10.83 2.95
CA GLN A 36 6.31 11.74 3.16
C GLN A 36 7.52 10.98 3.69
N SER A 37 7.31 10.13 4.70
CA SER A 37 8.37 9.32 5.28
C SER A 37 8.97 8.35 4.26
N LEU A 38 8.14 7.70 3.46
CA LEU A 38 8.61 6.76 2.44
C LEU A 38 9.44 7.47 1.37
N ILE A 39 9.00 8.64 0.92
CA ILE A 39 9.74 9.44 -0.07
C ILE A 39 11.09 9.87 0.51
N GLU A 40 11.11 10.32 1.76
CA GLU A 40 12.34 10.72 2.45
C GLU A 40 13.34 9.56 2.59
N ASN A 41 12.82 8.32 2.64
CA ASN A 41 13.66 7.13 2.71
C ASN A 41 13.94 6.51 1.33
N ASN A 42 13.78 7.30 0.27
CA ASN A 42 14.13 6.95 -1.10
C ASN A 42 13.28 5.86 -1.75
N TYR A 43 12.09 5.62 -1.23
CA TYR A 43 11.12 4.76 -1.91
C TYR A 43 10.43 5.53 -3.02
N ARG A 44 10.11 4.83 -4.09
CA ARG A 44 9.31 5.39 -5.15
C ARG A 44 7.84 5.16 -4.81
N VAL A 45 7.08 6.25 -4.64
CA VAL A 45 5.72 6.20 -4.12
C VAL A 45 4.71 6.62 -5.18
N PHE A 46 3.65 5.81 -5.33
CA PHE A 46 2.55 6.06 -6.25
C PHE A 46 1.26 6.23 -5.44
N PRO A 47 0.75 7.47 -5.29
CA PRO A 47 -0.52 7.66 -4.60
C PRO A 47 -1.68 7.16 -5.44
N VAL A 48 -2.67 6.52 -4.79
CA VAL A 48 -3.86 5.98 -5.45
C VAL A 48 -5.11 6.45 -4.71
N ASN A 49 -5.96 7.20 -5.39
CA ASN A 49 -7.24 7.64 -4.87
C ASN A 49 -8.10 8.13 -6.03
N PRO A 50 -9.26 7.51 -6.30
CA PRO A 50 -10.13 7.93 -7.41
C PRO A 50 -10.55 9.41 -7.36
N ASN A 51 -10.68 9.95 -6.13
CA ASN A 51 -11.10 11.34 -5.94
C ASN A 51 -9.98 12.36 -6.21
N GLU A 52 -8.75 11.90 -6.28
CA GLU A 52 -7.56 12.73 -6.49
C GLU A 52 -6.85 12.43 -7.80
N GLU A 53 -7.49 11.69 -8.70
CA GLU A 53 -6.88 11.29 -9.97
C GLU A 53 -6.31 12.49 -10.73
N GLY A 54 -5.04 12.38 -11.14
CA GLY A 54 -4.34 13.40 -11.88
C GLY A 54 -3.75 14.52 -11.05
N ASN A 55 -4.14 14.66 -9.79
CA ASN A 55 -3.60 15.67 -8.90
C ASN A 55 -2.23 15.22 -8.35
N LEU A 56 -1.43 16.19 -7.92
CA LEU A 56 -0.13 15.89 -7.30
C LEU A 56 -0.27 15.84 -5.79
N ILE A 57 0.26 14.79 -5.18
CA ILE A 57 0.39 14.67 -3.73
C ILE A 57 1.87 14.50 -3.44
N LEU A 58 2.47 15.44 -2.71
CA LEU A 58 3.91 15.48 -2.45
C LEU A 58 4.73 15.36 -3.75
N GLY A 59 4.25 15.99 -4.82
CA GLY A 59 4.93 15.98 -6.11
C GLY A 59 4.72 14.70 -6.94
N GLN A 60 3.94 13.75 -6.44
CA GLN A 60 3.66 12.50 -7.12
C GLN A 60 2.25 12.52 -7.71
N ARG A 61 2.13 12.13 -8.99
CA ARG A 61 0.83 12.06 -9.66
C ARG A 61 -0.03 10.97 -9.02
N CYS A 62 -1.29 11.32 -8.71
CA CYS A 62 -2.25 10.37 -8.14
C CYS A 62 -2.99 9.60 -9.23
N TYR A 63 -3.11 8.29 -9.05
CA TYR A 63 -3.80 7.37 -9.96
C TYR A 63 -5.17 6.99 -9.39
N LYS A 64 -6.12 6.66 -10.27
CA LYS A 64 -7.48 6.28 -9.83
C LYS A 64 -7.51 4.89 -9.20
N ASP A 65 -6.68 3.97 -9.67
CA ASP A 65 -6.58 2.60 -9.17
C ASP A 65 -5.20 2.01 -9.45
N LEU A 66 -4.96 0.81 -8.91
CA LEU A 66 -3.66 0.15 -9.07
C LEU A 66 -3.37 -0.24 -10.52
N SER A 67 -4.39 -0.66 -11.26
CA SER A 67 -4.19 -1.09 -12.65
C SER A 67 -3.83 0.06 -13.60
N SER A 68 -4.06 1.30 -13.19
CA SER A 68 -3.67 2.49 -13.97
C SER A 68 -2.18 2.78 -13.90
N ILE A 69 -1.46 2.18 -12.95
CA ILE A 69 -0.01 2.39 -12.81
C ILE A 69 0.71 1.45 -13.77
N SER A 70 1.48 2.03 -14.70
CA SER A 70 2.20 1.23 -15.70
C SER A 70 3.48 0.59 -15.18
N GLU A 71 4.00 1.06 -14.06
CA GLU A 71 5.23 0.54 -13.47
C GLU A 71 4.95 -0.60 -12.51
N LYS A 72 5.94 -1.47 -12.31
CA LYS A 72 5.82 -2.56 -11.35
C LYS A 72 5.75 -2.02 -9.93
N ILE A 73 4.79 -2.52 -9.17
CA ILE A 73 4.60 -2.16 -7.76
C ILE A 73 5.01 -3.35 -6.89
N ASP A 74 5.94 -3.12 -5.98
CA ASP A 74 6.40 -4.16 -5.06
C ASP A 74 5.50 -4.29 -3.83
N MET A 75 5.04 -3.18 -3.28
CA MET A 75 4.21 -3.18 -2.08
C MET A 75 2.98 -2.29 -2.26
N VAL A 76 1.86 -2.76 -1.76
CA VAL A 76 0.60 -1.99 -1.70
C VAL A 76 0.31 -1.67 -0.23
N ASP A 77 0.35 -0.39 0.11
CA ASP A 77 0.07 0.10 1.47
C ASP A 77 -1.34 0.67 1.50
N ILE A 78 -2.23 0.05 2.29
CA ILE A 78 -3.65 0.32 2.23
C ILE A 78 -4.13 1.20 3.39
N PHE A 79 -4.65 2.38 3.05
CA PHE A 79 -5.28 3.33 3.99
C PHE A 79 -6.78 3.43 3.71
N ARG A 80 -7.44 2.28 3.63
CA ARG A 80 -8.87 2.21 3.37
C ARG A 80 -9.56 1.38 4.44
N ALA A 81 -10.88 1.56 4.57
CA ALA A 81 -11.69 0.78 5.51
C ALA A 81 -11.69 -0.71 5.15
N THR A 82 -12.02 -1.55 6.12
CA THR A 82 -12.00 -3.01 5.98
C THR A 82 -12.80 -3.52 4.78
N ASP A 83 -13.91 -2.89 4.46
CA ASP A 83 -14.76 -3.27 3.34
C ASP A 83 -14.10 -3.10 1.96
N ALA A 84 -13.10 -2.25 1.85
CA ALA A 84 -12.38 -2.02 0.60
C ALA A 84 -11.19 -2.98 0.40
N ILE A 85 -10.74 -3.66 1.45
CA ILE A 85 -9.49 -4.43 1.43
C ILE A 85 -9.54 -5.59 0.44
N MET A 86 -10.66 -6.32 0.37
CA MET A 86 -10.77 -7.47 -0.54
C MET A 86 -10.56 -7.07 -2.00
N GLY A 87 -11.21 -5.98 -2.45
CA GLY A 87 -11.05 -5.48 -3.81
C GLY A 87 -9.63 -5.04 -4.12
N ILE A 88 -9.00 -4.34 -3.17
CA ILE A 88 -7.62 -3.89 -3.30
C ILE A 88 -6.66 -5.08 -3.32
N THR A 89 -6.92 -6.10 -2.51
CA THR A 89 -6.11 -7.33 -2.50
C THR A 89 -6.16 -8.01 -3.86
N LYS A 90 -7.33 -8.13 -4.47
CA LYS A 90 -7.48 -8.70 -5.80
C LYS A 90 -6.69 -7.91 -6.85
N GLN A 91 -6.77 -6.59 -6.81
CA GLN A 91 -5.99 -5.73 -7.70
C GLN A 91 -4.49 -5.90 -7.49
N SER A 92 -4.06 -6.02 -6.22
CA SER A 92 -2.66 -6.23 -5.88
C SER A 92 -2.12 -7.54 -6.46
N ILE A 93 -2.94 -8.58 -6.44
CA ILE A 93 -2.58 -9.87 -7.05
C ILE A 93 -2.47 -9.74 -8.55
N GLU A 94 -3.41 -9.04 -9.20
CA GLU A 94 -3.39 -8.84 -10.65
C GLU A 94 -2.13 -8.12 -11.14
N ILE A 95 -1.65 -7.14 -10.39
CA ILE A 95 -0.43 -6.41 -10.73
C ILE A 95 0.84 -7.10 -10.23
N LYS A 96 0.70 -8.26 -9.61
CA LYS A 96 1.82 -9.08 -9.09
C LYS A 96 2.66 -8.38 -8.04
N ALA A 97 2.01 -7.63 -7.15
CA ALA A 97 2.68 -7.04 -6.01
C ALA A 97 3.22 -8.14 -5.09
N LYS A 98 4.32 -7.88 -4.41
CA LYS A 98 4.95 -8.85 -3.51
C LYS A 98 4.41 -8.79 -2.10
N VAL A 99 3.97 -7.61 -1.66
CA VAL A 99 3.59 -7.35 -0.28
C VAL A 99 2.32 -6.50 -0.24
N ILE A 100 1.42 -6.85 0.68
CA ILE A 100 0.29 -6.00 1.06
C ILE A 100 0.50 -5.58 2.52
N TRP A 101 0.42 -4.28 2.77
CA TRP A 101 0.60 -3.70 4.09
C TRP A 101 -0.66 -2.95 4.48
N THR A 102 -1.27 -3.33 5.60
CA THR A 102 -2.47 -2.66 6.11
C THR A 102 -2.19 -1.97 7.44
N GLN A 103 -3.04 -1.02 7.79
CA GLN A 103 -2.93 -0.34 9.07
C GLN A 103 -3.47 -1.21 10.20
N LEU A 104 -2.95 -1.03 11.42
CA LEU A 104 -3.41 -1.79 12.58
C LEU A 104 -4.91 -1.61 12.82
N GLY A 105 -5.59 -2.71 13.15
CA GLY A 105 -7.03 -2.70 13.40
C GLY A 105 -7.88 -2.86 12.14
N ILE A 106 -7.27 -2.79 10.96
CA ILE A 106 -7.97 -3.00 9.70
C ILE A 106 -7.66 -4.41 9.22
N ILE A 107 -8.54 -5.35 9.52
CA ILE A 107 -8.34 -6.77 9.24
C ILE A 107 -9.49 -7.28 8.39
N ASN A 108 -9.16 -7.99 7.31
CA ASN A 108 -10.11 -8.76 6.52
C ASN A 108 -9.53 -10.15 6.34
N THR A 109 -10.08 -11.12 7.06
CA THR A 109 -9.57 -12.49 7.08
C THR A 109 -9.59 -13.13 5.70
N GLU A 110 -10.65 -12.92 4.93
CA GLU A 110 -10.77 -13.49 3.58
C GLU A 110 -9.71 -12.91 2.64
N ALA A 111 -9.45 -11.60 2.74
CA ALA A 111 -8.41 -10.95 1.95
C ALA A 111 -7.02 -11.47 2.33
N ALA A 112 -6.77 -11.67 3.62
CA ALA A 112 -5.51 -12.23 4.11
C ALA A 112 -5.27 -13.63 3.56
N GLU A 113 -6.28 -14.49 3.59
CA GLU A 113 -6.18 -15.85 3.05
C GLU A 113 -5.92 -15.83 1.55
N LEU A 114 -6.61 -14.96 0.82
CA LEU A 114 -6.43 -14.82 -0.62
C LEU A 114 -5.01 -14.37 -0.96
N ALA A 115 -4.48 -13.39 -0.23
CA ALA A 115 -3.13 -12.89 -0.44
C ALA A 115 -2.09 -13.99 -0.21
N GLU A 116 -2.21 -14.73 0.88
CA GLU A 116 -1.29 -15.81 1.21
C GLU A 116 -1.31 -16.92 0.17
N LYS A 117 -2.51 -17.33 -0.28
CA LYS A 117 -2.66 -18.35 -1.32
C LYS A 117 -2.05 -17.92 -2.65
N SER A 118 -1.99 -16.63 -2.90
CA SER A 118 -1.44 -16.07 -4.13
C SER A 118 0.05 -15.75 -4.02
N GLY A 119 0.68 -16.09 -2.90
CA GLY A 119 2.10 -15.90 -2.68
C GLY A 119 2.52 -14.52 -2.22
N LEU A 120 1.59 -13.65 -1.86
CA LEU A 120 1.92 -12.33 -1.33
C LEU A 120 2.24 -12.42 0.16
N LYS A 121 3.20 -11.62 0.60
CA LYS A 121 3.44 -11.42 2.02
C LYS A 121 2.45 -10.39 2.54
N LEU A 122 1.72 -10.74 3.59
CA LEU A 122 0.76 -9.83 4.22
C LEU A 122 1.33 -9.31 5.52
N SER A 123 1.23 -8.01 5.72
CA SER A 123 1.65 -7.37 6.94
C SER A 123 0.53 -6.48 7.50
N LEU A 124 0.11 -6.76 8.73
CA LEU A 124 -0.93 -6.03 9.45
C LEU A 124 -0.28 -5.18 10.54
N ILE A 125 0.45 -4.15 10.15
CA ILE A 125 1.32 -3.42 11.07
C ILE A 125 1.01 -1.94 11.07
N HIS A 126 1.28 -1.30 12.19
CA HIS A 126 1.38 0.15 12.29
C HIS A 126 2.64 0.63 11.60
N ILE A 127 2.49 1.67 10.87
CA ILE A 127 3.62 2.47 10.45
C ILE A 127 3.61 3.76 11.24
#